data_a3d80580ed3c36a598294c26eb86be33
#
_entry.id   a3d80580ed3c36a598294c26eb86be33
#
_cell.length_a   1.000
_cell.length_b   1.000
_cell.length_c   1.000
_cell.angle_alpha   90.00
_cell.angle_beta   90.00
_cell.angle_gamma   90.00
#
_symmetry.space_group_name_H-M   'P 1'
#
loop_
_entity.id
_entity.type
_entity.pdbx_description
1 polymer ?
#
loop_
_entity_poly.entity_id
_entity_poly.type
_entity_poly.pdbx_seq_one_letter_code
_entity_poly.pdbx_strand_id
1 'polypeptide(L)'
;MVITQTPFRMSFFGGGTDFPGFYNEHGGSVISTTFDKYCYVTVRHLPRFFDYSNQITYNIIENANTIEDIQHPAVREAMKYLDMHELRLVYEADLPARSGLGTSSSFAVGMLNAFYALKGKYVDKRKLADDAIYLERVLCNESGGVQDQIAAAFGGFNKITFSADGYMVSPVVISQERKKLLNEKDRKSVV
;
A
#
# COMPACT_ATOMS: atom_id res chain seq x y z
N MET A 1 6.95 -11.68 -15.60
CA MET A 1 6.74 -10.25 -15.29
C MET A 1 5.36 -10.11 -14.70
N VAL A 2 5.24 -9.38 -13.61
CA VAL A 2 3.99 -9.07 -12.91
C VAL A 2 3.82 -7.56 -12.86
N ILE A 3 2.61 -7.07 -13.07
CA ILE A 3 2.23 -5.68 -12.89
C ILE A 3 1.06 -5.65 -11.93
N THR A 4 1.19 -4.88 -10.84
CA THR A 4 0.09 -4.60 -9.92
C THR A 4 -0.39 -3.18 -10.07
N GLN A 5 -1.68 -2.99 -9.94
CA GLN A 5 -2.38 -1.70 -9.93
C GLN A 5 -3.07 -1.58 -8.58
N THR A 6 -2.62 -0.63 -7.75
CA THR A 6 -3.13 -0.46 -6.39
C THR A 6 -3.73 0.94 -6.22
N PRO A 7 -4.98 1.06 -5.78
CA PRO A 7 -5.63 2.37 -5.67
C PRO A 7 -5.08 3.18 -4.51
N PHE A 8 -5.12 4.50 -4.65
CA PHE A 8 -4.95 5.42 -3.54
C PHE A 8 -6.23 5.53 -2.72
N ARG A 9 -6.11 6.01 -1.49
CA ARG A 9 -7.23 6.16 -0.57
C ARG A 9 -7.47 7.61 -0.19
N MET A 10 -8.73 7.92 0.10
CA MET A 10 -9.17 9.14 0.75
C MET A 10 -9.90 8.76 2.04
N SER A 11 -9.50 9.35 3.16
CA SER A 11 -10.15 9.15 4.47
C SER A 11 -11.04 10.36 4.78
N PHE A 12 -12.32 10.10 5.03
CA PHE A 12 -13.29 11.14 5.30
C PHE A 12 -13.38 11.46 6.81
N PHE A 13 -13.41 10.41 7.64
CA PHE A 13 -13.62 10.54 9.08
C PHE A 13 -12.80 9.52 9.86
N GLY A 14 -12.43 9.88 11.08
CA GLY A 14 -11.86 8.96 12.05
C GLY A 14 -10.32 8.84 12.00
N GLY A 15 -9.64 9.59 11.13
CA GLY A 15 -8.19 9.61 11.10
C GLY A 15 -7.58 9.93 12.47
N GLY A 16 -6.52 9.20 12.82
CA GLY A 16 -5.89 9.25 14.15
C GLY A 16 -6.42 8.19 15.11
N THR A 17 -7.67 7.71 14.95
CA THR A 17 -8.18 6.60 15.77
C THR A 17 -7.66 5.21 15.32
N ASP A 18 -6.91 5.17 14.24
CA ASP A 18 -6.26 3.99 13.67
C ASP A 18 -4.83 3.77 14.17
N PHE A 19 -4.39 4.55 15.17
CA PHE A 19 -3.11 4.34 15.84
C PHE A 19 -3.25 3.28 16.94
N PRO A 20 -2.32 2.29 17.02
CA PRO A 20 -2.37 1.24 18.04
C PRO A 20 -2.48 1.74 19.47
N GLY A 21 -1.75 2.81 19.80
CA GLY A 21 -1.82 3.44 21.13
C GLY A 21 -3.18 4.01 21.49
N PHE A 22 -4.02 4.34 20.50
CA PHE A 22 -5.39 4.82 20.72
C PHE A 22 -6.41 3.68 20.70
N TYR A 23 -6.41 2.87 19.61
CA TYR A 23 -7.51 1.89 19.45
C TYR A 23 -7.42 0.69 20.40
N ASN A 24 -6.25 0.38 20.94
CA ASN A 24 -6.11 -0.69 21.94
C ASN A 24 -6.85 -0.37 23.24
N GLU A 25 -6.98 0.92 23.61
CA GLU A 25 -7.64 1.36 24.83
C GLU A 25 -9.09 1.81 24.56
N HIS A 26 -9.33 2.49 23.46
CA HIS A 26 -10.60 3.21 23.22
C HIS A 26 -11.39 2.65 22.04
N GLY A 27 -10.80 1.71 21.29
CA GLY A 27 -11.32 1.36 19.99
C GLY A 27 -11.09 2.48 18.97
N GLY A 28 -11.37 2.21 17.70
CA GLY A 28 -11.22 3.18 16.63
C GLY A 28 -12.12 2.89 15.46
N SER A 29 -12.37 3.88 14.62
CA SER A 29 -13.13 3.66 13.40
C SER A 29 -12.81 4.73 12.36
N VAL A 30 -12.59 4.30 11.11
CA VAL A 30 -12.31 5.16 9.97
C VAL A 30 -13.32 4.87 8.86
N ILE A 31 -13.78 5.92 8.18
CA ILE A 31 -14.53 5.80 6.91
C ILE A 31 -13.64 6.33 5.80
N SER A 32 -13.31 5.45 4.87
CA SER A 32 -12.44 5.76 3.74
C SER A 32 -12.96 5.15 2.43
N THR A 33 -12.55 5.74 1.32
CA THR A 33 -12.76 5.21 -0.02
C THR A 33 -11.46 5.13 -0.79
N THR A 34 -11.38 4.19 -1.71
CA THR A 34 -10.40 4.29 -2.79
C THR A 34 -11.02 4.98 -4.00
N PHE A 35 -10.18 5.54 -4.87
CA PHE A 35 -10.63 6.27 -6.06
C PHE A 35 -9.77 5.91 -7.27
N ASP A 36 -10.11 6.42 -8.45
CA ASP A 36 -9.57 6.07 -9.75
C ASP A 36 -8.17 6.67 -10.05
N LYS A 37 -7.32 6.71 -9.05
CA LYS A 37 -5.89 7.00 -9.15
C LYS A 37 -5.11 5.88 -8.52
N TYR A 38 -4.03 5.49 -9.16
CA TYR A 38 -3.34 4.24 -8.85
C TYR A 38 -1.84 4.42 -8.73
N CYS A 39 -1.24 3.53 -7.99
CA CYS A 39 0.16 3.22 -8.12
C CYS A 39 0.32 1.91 -8.89
N TYR A 40 1.34 1.86 -9.71
CA TYR A 40 1.70 0.71 -10.53
C TYR A 40 3.08 0.22 -10.10
N VAL A 41 3.17 -1.08 -9.80
CA VAL A 41 4.45 -1.72 -9.52
C VAL A 41 4.66 -2.84 -10.51
N THR A 42 5.70 -2.72 -11.32
CA THR A 42 6.15 -3.75 -12.24
C THR A 42 7.34 -4.48 -11.66
N VAL A 43 7.27 -5.82 -11.58
CA VAL A 43 8.35 -6.66 -11.09
C VAL A 43 8.65 -7.79 -12.05
N ARG A 44 9.93 -8.06 -12.26
CA ARG A 44 10.39 -9.23 -13.00
C ARG A 44 11.76 -9.70 -12.49
N HIS A 45 12.12 -10.94 -12.74
CA HIS A 45 13.50 -11.36 -12.55
C HIS A 45 14.42 -10.62 -13.53
N LEU A 46 15.55 -10.17 -13.01
CA LEU A 46 16.58 -9.50 -13.80
C LEU A 46 17.46 -10.56 -14.47
N PRO A 47 17.69 -10.49 -15.79
CA PRO A 47 18.63 -11.38 -16.46
C PRO A 47 20.08 -11.15 -15.98
N ARG A 48 20.86 -12.22 -15.84
CA ARG A 48 22.23 -12.19 -15.29
C ARG A 48 23.31 -11.64 -16.23
N PHE A 49 22.95 -10.92 -17.28
CA PHE A 49 23.92 -10.30 -18.18
C PHE A 49 24.22 -8.84 -17.86
N PHE A 50 23.62 -8.30 -16.77
CA PHE A 50 23.92 -6.98 -16.23
C PHE A 50 25.01 -7.07 -15.17
N ASP A 51 25.76 -5.97 -14.97
CA ASP A 51 26.80 -5.85 -13.95
C ASP A 51 26.22 -5.64 -12.52
N TYR A 52 24.92 -5.71 -12.37
CA TYR A 52 24.18 -5.58 -11.11
C TYR A 52 23.08 -6.65 -11.01
N SER A 53 22.77 -7.05 -9.79
CA SER A 53 21.77 -8.10 -9.51
C SER A 53 20.35 -7.55 -9.33
N ASN A 54 20.20 -6.29 -8.90
CA ASN A 54 18.90 -5.67 -8.65
C ASN A 54 18.86 -4.28 -9.27
N GLN A 55 17.71 -3.91 -9.83
CA GLN A 55 17.44 -2.57 -10.32
C GLN A 55 16.10 -2.08 -9.79
N ILE A 56 16.12 -0.99 -9.05
CA ILE A 56 14.93 -0.37 -8.47
C ILE A 56 14.74 1.01 -9.09
N THR A 57 13.61 1.24 -9.74
CA THR A 57 13.29 2.49 -10.44
C THR A 57 12.06 3.13 -9.81
N TYR A 58 12.22 4.35 -9.33
CA TYR A 58 11.15 5.22 -8.84
C TYR A 58 11.45 6.66 -9.32
N ASN A 59 11.66 7.67 -8.45
CA ASN A 59 12.17 8.98 -8.87
C ASN A 59 13.67 8.98 -9.24
N ILE A 60 14.37 7.92 -8.87
CA ILE A 60 15.75 7.64 -9.26
C ILE A 60 15.87 6.19 -9.74
N ILE A 61 17.02 5.83 -10.30
CA ILE A 61 17.36 4.45 -10.66
C ILE A 61 18.49 4.01 -9.74
N GLU A 62 18.23 2.96 -8.95
CA GLU A 62 19.22 2.29 -8.12
C GLU A 62 19.63 0.98 -8.78
N ASN A 63 20.93 0.77 -8.94
CA ASN A 63 21.50 -0.52 -9.31
C ASN A 63 22.27 -1.05 -8.10
N ALA A 64 21.95 -2.25 -7.65
CA ALA A 64 22.48 -2.84 -6.44
C ALA A 64 22.91 -4.28 -6.68
N ASN A 65 24.05 -4.68 -6.11
CA ASN A 65 24.54 -6.06 -6.18
C ASN A 65 23.98 -6.92 -5.05
N THR A 66 23.80 -6.33 -3.88
CA THR A 66 23.17 -7.00 -2.73
C THR A 66 21.86 -6.31 -2.37
N ILE A 67 21.03 -6.97 -1.56
CA ILE A 67 19.79 -6.35 -1.07
C ILE A 67 20.12 -5.21 -0.10
N GLU A 68 21.20 -5.31 0.65
CA GLU A 68 21.69 -4.33 1.60
C GLU A 68 22.04 -2.99 0.95
N ASP A 69 22.49 -3.02 -0.30
CA ASP A 69 22.87 -1.83 -1.07
C ASP A 69 21.65 -1.00 -1.53
N ILE A 70 20.44 -1.59 -1.48
CA ILE A 70 19.21 -0.91 -1.91
C ILE A 70 18.88 0.23 -0.93
N GLN A 71 18.81 1.44 -1.44
CA GLN A 71 18.58 2.65 -0.63
C GLN A 71 17.12 2.78 -0.19
N HIS A 72 16.16 2.36 -1.05
CA HIS A 72 14.74 2.44 -0.74
C HIS A 72 14.36 1.46 0.40
N PRO A 73 14.03 1.96 1.62
CA PRO A 73 13.88 1.09 2.79
C PRO A 73 12.79 0.02 2.61
N ALA A 74 11.60 0.42 2.14
CA ALA A 74 10.49 -0.51 1.98
C ALA A 74 10.79 -1.61 0.95
N VAL A 75 11.52 -1.29 -0.14
CA VAL A 75 11.93 -2.31 -1.13
C VAL A 75 12.93 -3.27 -0.51
N ARG A 76 13.96 -2.75 0.15
CA ARG A 76 15.00 -3.55 0.81
C ARG A 76 14.38 -4.52 1.83
N GLU A 77 13.56 -4.01 2.73
CA GLU A 77 12.97 -4.83 3.80
C GLU A 77 11.93 -5.82 3.24
N ALA A 78 11.15 -5.45 2.23
CA ALA A 78 10.22 -6.37 1.57
C ALA A 78 10.95 -7.50 0.84
N MET A 79 12.07 -7.21 0.16
CA MET A 79 12.89 -8.24 -0.50
C MET A 79 13.49 -9.21 0.52
N LYS A 80 13.99 -8.72 1.66
CA LYS A 80 14.45 -9.58 2.76
C LYS A 80 13.32 -10.43 3.33
N TYR A 81 12.21 -9.81 3.65
CA TYR A 81 11.05 -10.47 4.26
C TYR A 81 10.49 -11.61 3.40
N LEU A 82 10.43 -11.40 2.08
CA LEU A 82 9.89 -12.39 1.15
C LEU A 82 10.98 -13.21 0.44
N ASP A 83 12.25 -13.08 0.84
CA ASP A 83 13.38 -13.78 0.21
C ASP A 83 13.37 -13.63 -1.32
N MET A 84 13.45 -12.37 -1.78
CA MET A 84 13.41 -12.00 -3.19
C MET A 84 14.78 -11.54 -3.64
N HIS A 85 15.25 -12.05 -4.78
CA HIS A 85 16.57 -11.76 -5.32
C HIS A 85 16.52 -11.55 -6.83
N GLU A 86 17.54 -10.88 -7.38
CA GLU A 86 17.74 -10.71 -8.82
C GLU A 86 16.50 -10.09 -9.51
N LEU A 87 16.04 -8.93 -8.98
CA LEU A 87 14.81 -8.28 -9.42
C LEU A 87 15.04 -6.96 -10.14
N ARG A 88 14.21 -6.71 -11.14
CA ARG A 88 13.90 -5.36 -11.58
C ARG A 88 12.52 -4.97 -11.08
N LEU A 89 12.46 -3.87 -10.32
CA LEU A 89 11.24 -3.25 -9.84
C LEU A 89 11.13 -1.85 -10.44
N VAL A 90 9.96 -1.51 -10.98
CA VAL A 90 9.62 -0.16 -11.46
C VAL A 90 8.36 0.28 -10.76
N TYR A 91 8.40 1.47 -10.17
CA TYR A 91 7.27 2.14 -9.53
C TYR A 91 6.87 3.36 -10.35
N GLU A 92 5.58 3.45 -10.65
CA GLU A 92 4.94 4.59 -11.31
C GLU A 92 3.64 4.91 -10.57
N ALA A 93 3.20 6.17 -10.60
CA ALA A 93 2.02 6.60 -9.89
C ALA A 93 1.30 7.74 -10.62
N ASP A 94 -0.04 7.74 -10.55
CA ASP A 94 -0.88 8.83 -11.08
C ASP A 94 -0.80 10.11 -10.25
N LEU A 95 -0.29 10.03 -9.02
CA LEU A 95 -0.19 11.15 -8.08
C LEU A 95 1.22 11.25 -7.49
N PRO A 96 1.68 12.46 -7.17
CA PRO A 96 2.99 12.65 -6.57
C PRO A 96 3.08 12.04 -5.17
N ALA A 97 4.30 11.65 -4.79
CA ALA A 97 4.58 11.20 -3.44
C ALA A 97 4.26 12.31 -2.42
N ARG A 98 3.93 11.91 -1.18
CA ARG A 98 3.59 12.81 -0.06
C ARG A 98 2.35 13.68 -0.29
N SER A 99 1.42 13.25 -1.12
CA SER A 99 0.13 13.93 -1.34
C SER A 99 -0.87 13.79 -0.19
N GLY A 100 -0.56 13.01 0.86
CA GLY A 100 -1.49 12.72 1.95
C GLY A 100 -2.57 11.68 1.61
N LEU A 101 -2.48 11.05 0.42
CA LEU A 101 -3.49 10.12 -0.11
C LEU A 101 -3.08 8.64 0.03
N GLY A 102 -2.18 8.33 0.98
CA GLY A 102 -1.75 6.96 1.26
C GLY A 102 -0.79 6.38 0.21
N THR A 103 -0.01 7.22 -0.47
CA THR A 103 0.86 6.79 -1.58
C THR A 103 1.92 5.77 -1.16
N SER A 104 2.51 5.90 0.03
CA SER A 104 3.49 4.95 0.57
C SER A 104 2.87 3.58 0.77
N SER A 105 1.72 3.52 1.45
CA SER A 105 1.05 2.26 1.76
C SER A 105 0.46 1.59 0.52
N SER A 106 -0.03 2.36 -0.46
CA SER A 106 -0.46 1.80 -1.76
C SER A 106 0.73 1.18 -2.50
N PHE A 107 1.91 1.80 -2.44
CA PHE A 107 3.13 1.23 -2.98
C PHE A 107 3.52 -0.06 -2.23
N ALA A 108 3.54 -0.05 -0.89
CA ALA A 108 3.87 -1.24 -0.09
C ALA A 108 2.95 -2.42 -0.40
N VAL A 109 1.63 -2.18 -0.43
CA VAL A 109 0.62 -3.19 -0.80
C VAL A 109 0.83 -3.72 -2.21
N GLY A 110 1.02 -2.82 -3.19
CA GLY A 110 1.24 -3.20 -4.59
C GLY A 110 2.51 -4.01 -4.79
N MET A 111 3.59 -3.61 -4.15
CA MET A 111 4.89 -4.29 -4.19
C MET A 111 4.81 -5.70 -3.57
N LEU A 112 4.24 -5.84 -2.37
CA LEU A 112 4.09 -7.14 -1.73
C LEU A 112 3.22 -8.08 -2.57
N ASN A 113 2.11 -7.57 -3.12
CA ASN A 113 1.25 -8.34 -4.01
C ASN A 113 2.00 -8.81 -5.28
N ALA A 114 2.82 -7.92 -5.87
CA ALA A 114 3.66 -8.27 -7.02
C ALA A 114 4.70 -9.35 -6.67
N PHE A 115 5.33 -9.27 -5.50
CA PHE A 115 6.29 -10.26 -5.03
C PHE A 115 5.64 -11.62 -4.78
N TYR A 116 4.48 -11.66 -4.12
CA TYR A 116 3.72 -12.90 -3.94
C TYR A 116 3.33 -13.51 -5.27
N ALA A 117 2.80 -12.71 -6.20
CA ALA A 117 2.42 -13.19 -7.54
C ALA A 117 3.63 -13.69 -8.33
N LEU A 118 4.80 -13.04 -8.24
CA LEU A 118 6.04 -13.50 -8.89
C LEU A 118 6.52 -14.84 -8.33
N LYS A 119 6.29 -15.09 -7.04
CA LYS A 119 6.55 -16.41 -6.39
C LYS A 119 5.47 -17.45 -6.67
N GLY A 120 4.43 -17.12 -7.46
CA GLY A 120 3.30 -18.02 -7.72
C GLY A 120 2.41 -18.26 -6.50
N LYS A 121 2.41 -17.35 -5.52
CA LYS A 121 1.61 -17.46 -4.29
C LYS A 121 0.42 -16.50 -4.35
N TYR A 122 -0.77 -17.01 -4.12
CA TYR A 122 -1.95 -16.19 -3.84
C TYR A 122 -2.00 -15.84 -2.36
N VAL A 123 -2.30 -14.59 -2.05
CA VAL A 123 -2.61 -14.10 -0.70
C VAL A 123 -3.93 -13.33 -0.74
N ASP A 124 -4.72 -13.46 0.31
CA ASP A 124 -5.96 -12.71 0.42
C ASP A 124 -5.70 -11.25 0.84
N LYS A 125 -6.75 -10.43 0.78
CA LYS A 125 -6.68 -9.01 1.12
C LYS A 125 -6.26 -8.75 2.56
N ARG A 126 -6.68 -9.63 3.49
CA ARG A 126 -6.34 -9.52 4.91
C ARG A 126 -4.84 -9.73 5.13
N LYS A 127 -4.32 -10.84 4.63
CA LYS A 127 -2.89 -11.14 4.71
C LYS A 127 -2.05 -10.06 4.06
N LEU A 128 -2.48 -9.54 2.91
CA LEU A 128 -1.77 -8.49 2.20
C LEU A 128 -1.73 -7.17 3.00
N ALA A 129 -2.85 -6.80 3.65
CA ALA A 129 -2.91 -5.63 4.53
C ALA A 129 -2.01 -5.82 5.77
N ASP A 130 -2.09 -6.97 6.42
CA ASP A 130 -1.31 -7.29 7.61
C ASP A 130 0.20 -7.27 7.31
N ASP A 131 0.63 -7.82 6.18
CA ASP A 131 2.04 -7.79 5.75
C ASP A 131 2.51 -6.37 5.41
N ALA A 132 1.65 -5.55 4.80
CA ALA A 132 1.99 -4.15 4.52
C ALA A 132 2.12 -3.32 5.80
N ILE A 133 1.25 -3.56 6.79
CA ILE A 133 1.37 -2.97 8.13
C ILE A 133 2.68 -3.40 8.78
N TYR A 134 2.98 -4.70 8.75
CA TYR A 134 4.22 -5.24 9.30
C TYR A 134 5.46 -4.64 8.63
N LEU A 135 5.46 -4.54 7.31
CA LEU A 135 6.55 -3.94 6.54
C LEU A 135 6.79 -2.48 6.97
N GLU A 136 5.76 -1.64 6.95
CA GLU A 136 5.93 -0.21 7.23
C GLU A 136 6.15 0.05 8.73
N ARG A 137 5.39 -0.59 9.63
CA ARG A 137 5.43 -0.28 11.07
C ARG A 137 6.55 -1.00 11.82
N VAL A 138 6.88 -2.21 11.42
CA VAL A 138 7.88 -3.03 12.14
C VAL A 138 9.22 -3.03 11.40
N LEU A 139 9.24 -3.45 10.14
CA LEU A 139 10.50 -3.62 9.42
C LEU A 139 11.13 -2.28 9.02
N CYS A 140 10.34 -1.32 8.58
CA CYS A 140 10.81 0.04 8.25
C CYS A 140 10.77 0.99 9.46
N ASN A 141 10.17 0.60 10.59
CA ASN A 141 10.02 1.40 11.80
C ASN A 141 9.39 2.78 11.54
N GLU A 142 8.44 2.86 10.62
CA GLU A 142 7.72 4.09 10.30
C GLU A 142 6.61 4.34 11.32
N SER A 143 6.50 5.57 11.82
CA SER A 143 5.39 5.98 12.68
C SER A 143 4.12 6.18 11.88
N GLY A 144 2.95 5.81 12.44
CA GLY A 144 1.66 6.09 11.81
C GLY A 144 0.56 5.11 12.21
N GLY A 145 -0.64 5.40 11.71
CA GLY A 145 -1.81 4.53 11.82
C GLY A 145 -1.77 3.37 10.79
N VAL A 146 -2.77 2.52 10.84
CA VAL A 146 -2.83 1.30 10.01
C VAL A 146 -3.94 1.33 8.95
N GLN A 147 -4.67 2.43 8.84
CA GLN A 147 -5.80 2.54 7.91
C GLN A 147 -5.39 2.46 6.43
N ASP A 148 -4.22 3.00 6.10
CA ASP A 148 -3.79 3.20 4.71
C ASP A 148 -3.53 1.88 4.00
N GLN A 149 -2.80 0.98 4.65
CA GLN A 149 -2.49 -0.35 4.17
C GLN A 149 -3.77 -1.18 3.98
N ILE A 150 -4.69 -1.09 4.96
CA ILE A 150 -5.97 -1.79 4.91
C ILE A 150 -6.82 -1.25 3.77
N ALA A 151 -6.96 0.07 3.64
CA ALA A 151 -7.75 0.68 2.58
C ALA A 151 -7.20 0.35 1.18
N ALA A 152 -5.87 0.39 1.00
CA ALA A 152 -5.22 0.04 -0.27
C ALA A 152 -5.40 -1.44 -0.64
N ALA A 153 -5.31 -2.36 0.33
CA ALA A 153 -5.46 -3.80 0.10
C ALA A 153 -6.92 -4.21 -0.16
N PHE A 154 -7.87 -3.65 0.57
CA PHE A 154 -9.29 -4.01 0.44
C PHE A 154 -9.95 -3.31 -0.74
N GLY A 155 -9.60 -2.05 -0.98
CA GLY A 155 -10.24 -1.22 -2.00
C GLY A 155 -11.72 -0.92 -1.71
N GLY A 156 -12.30 0.05 -2.39
CA GLY A 156 -13.72 0.40 -2.30
C GLY A 156 -14.04 1.38 -1.17
N PHE A 157 -15.33 1.54 -0.87
CA PHE A 157 -15.84 2.44 0.16
C PHE A 157 -16.17 1.64 1.43
N ASN A 158 -15.38 1.83 2.48
CA ASN A 158 -15.42 0.99 3.67
C ASN A 158 -15.43 1.79 4.96
N LYS A 159 -16.06 1.21 5.98
CA LYS A 159 -15.82 1.47 7.39
C LYS A 159 -14.82 0.45 7.90
N ILE A 160 -13.72 0.90 8.47
CA ILE A 160 -12.72 0.07 9.15
C ILE A 160 -12.87 0.33 10.63
N THR A 161 -13.11 -0.70 11.42
CA THR A 161 -13.22 -0.62 12.88
C THR A 161 -12.01 -1.30 13.50
N PHE A 162 -11.43 -0.68 14.51
CA PHE A 162 -10.23 -1.14 15.20
C PHE A 162 -10.53 -1.44 16.66
N SER A 163 -9.88 -2.48 17.20
CA SER A 163 -9.91 -2.87 18.61
C SER A 163 -8.60 -3.53 19.00
N ALA A 164 -8.42 -3.86 20.28
CA ALA A 164 -7.26 -4.62 20.76
C ALA A 164 -7.13 -6.00 20.08
N ASP A 165 -8.24 -6.57 19.61
CA ASP A 165 -8.28 -7.88 18.93
C ASP A 165 -7.97 -7.79 17.43
N GLY A 166 -7.74 -6.57 16.91
CA GLY A 166 -7.43 -6.30 15.50
C GLY A 166 -8.43 -5.35 14.82
N TYR A 167 -8.67 -5.55 13.52
CA TYR A 167 -9.57 -4.70 12.75
C TYR A 167 -10.62 -5.48 11.97
N MET A 168 -11.72 -4.82 11.66
CA MET A 168 -12.80 -5.33 10.81
C MET A 168 -13.09 -4.33 9.70
N VAL A 169 -13.22 -4.84 8.46
CA VAL A 169 -13.57 -4.03 7.29
C VAL A 169 -15.00 -4.35 6.87
N SER A 170 -15.84 -3.33 6.84
CA SER A 170 -17.25 -3.44 6.46
C SER A 170 -17.54 -2.49 5.29
N PRO A 171 -18.06 -2.98 4.14
CA PRO A 171 -18.44 -2.11 3.04
C PRO A 171 -19.53 -1.12 3.46
N VAL A 172 -19.38 0.14 3.05
CA VAL A 172 -20.42 1.16 3.22
C VAL A 172 -21.35 1.10 2.02
N VAL A 173 -22.58 0.63 2.25
CA VAL A 173 -23.60 0.50 1.21
C VAL A 173 -24.36 1.82 1.09
N ILE A 174 -24.27 2.48 -0.07
CA ILE A 174 -25.01 3.70 -0.39
C ILE A 174 -25.74 3.53 -1.72
N SER A 175 -26.84 4.28 -1.92
CA SER A 175 -27.54 4.28 -3.19
C SER A 175 -26.67 4.85 -4.32
N GLN A 176 -26.97 4.46 -5.56
CA GLN A 176 -26.25 5.00 -6.73
C GLN A 176 -26.37 6.52 -6.84
N GLU A 177 -27.51 7.07 -6.46
CA GLU A 177 -27.74 8.51 -6.41
C GLU A 177 -26.79 9.22 -5.42
N ARG A 178 -26.65 8.68 -4.19
CA ARG A 178 -25.70 9.21 -3.19
C ARG A 178 -24.25 9.06 -3.64
N LYS A 179 -23.93 7.95 -4.31
CA LYS A 179 -22.58 7.74 -4.87
C LYS A 179 -22.27 8.78 -5.94
N LYS A 180 -23.23 9.10 -6.80
CA LYS A 180 -23.09 10.15 -7.82
C LYS A 180 -22.88 11.53 -7.19
N LEU A 181 -23.68 11.87 -6.18
CA LEU A 181 -23.55 13.12 -5.42
C LEU A 181 -22.19 13.25 -4.73
N LEU A 182 -21.69 12.16 -4.16
CA LEU A 182 -20.35 12.14 -3.55
C LEU A 182 -19.27 12.47 -4.58
N ASN A 183 -19.30 11.79 -5.73
CA ASN A 183 -18.34 12.00 -6.81
C ASN A 183 -18.41 13.42 -7.40
N GLU A 184 -19.60 14.02 -7.49
CA GLU A 184 -19.79 15.38 -8.00
C GLU A 184 -19.26 16.44 -7.01
N LYS A 185 -19.44 16.23 -5.72
CA LYS A 185 -18.99 17.18 -4.69
C LYS A 185 -17.50 17.08 -4.42
N ASP A 186 -16.94 15.89 -4.48
CA ASP A 186 -15.51 15.66 -4.23
C ASP A 186 -14.62 16.33 -5.30
N ARG A 187 -15.08 16.43 -6.53
CA ARG A 187 -14.40 17.19 -7.61
C ARG A 187 -14.21 18.69 -7.30
N LYS A 188 -14.96 19.25 -6.34
CA LYS A 188 -14.85 20.65 -5.95
C LYS A 188 -13.86 20.92 -4.82
N SER A 189 -13.37 19.87 -4.16
CA SER A 189 -12.47 19.99 -3.00
C SER A 189 -10.98 19.91 -3.38
N VAL A 190 -10.67 19.69 -4.65
CA VAL A 190 -9.30 19.47 -5.17
C VAL A 190 -8.82 20.65 -6.05
N VAL A 191 -9.27 21.87 -5.73
CA VAL A 191 -8.76 23.10 -6.36
C VAL A 191 -8.03 23.95 -5.32
#